data_af44e6a88a5037f3b6932003334a6e49
#
_entry.id   af44e6a88a5037f3b6932003334a6e49
#
_cell.length_a   1.000
_cell.length_b   1.000
_cell.length_c   1.000
_cell.angle_alpha   90.00
_cell.angle_beta   90.00
_cell.angle_gamma   90.00
#
_symmetry.space_group_name_H-M   'P 1'
#
loop_
_entity.id
_entity.type
_entity.pdbx_description
1 polymer ?
#
loop_
_entity_poly.entity_id
_entity_poly.type
_entity_poly.pdbx_seq_one_letter_code
_entity_poly.pdbx_strand_id
1 'polypeptide(L)'
;MLSGNIKVSEVSDILRKQLEGIDTRVQLDEIGTVLQVSDGVARIYGLRNAEANELLEFDNGIKAIVMNLEEDNVGAVLLGPTDKIKEGFVVKRTKRIASIMVGEGMLGRVIDPLGAPLDGKGLIGGELCEMPLERKAPGCLLYTSDAAD
;
A
#
# COMPACT_ATOMS: atom_id res chain seq x y z
N MET A 1 -34.75 19.96 42.16
CA MET A 1 -35.67 19.36 41.18
C MET A 1 -35.54 20.10 39.86
N LEU A 2 -34.72 19.62 38.98
CA LEU A 2 -34.65 20.06 37.60
C LEU A 2 -34.66 18.79 36.73
N SER A 3 -35.90 18.32 36.46
CA SER A 3 -36.15 17.29 35.45
C SER A 3 -35.98 17.94 34.07
N GLY A 4 -34.77 17.87 33.53
CA GLY A 4 -34.54 18.17 32.12
C GLY A 4 -35.15 17.07 31.27
N ASN A 5 -36.34 17.33 30.77
CA ASN A 5 -37.00 16.47 29.79
C ASN A 5 -36.27 16.64 28.48
N ILE A 6 -35.22 15.86 28.27
CA ILE A 6 -34.49 15.79 26.99
C ILE A 6 -35.50 15.20 26.00
N LYS A 7 -35.97 16.03 25.08
CA LYS A 7 -36.86 15.56 24.03
C LYS A 7 -36.15 14.51 23.18
N VAL A 8 -36.80 13.37 23.00
CA VAL A 8 -36.29 12.25 22.19
C VAL A 8 -35.86 12.71 20.79
N SER A 9 -36.45 13.80 20.27
CA SER A 9 -36.05 14.43 19.00
C SER A 9 -34.65 15.05 19.04
N GLU A 10 -34.22 15.66 20.15
CA GLU A 10 -32.91 16.27 20.29
C GLU A 10 -31.79 15.22 20.35
N VAL A 11 -32.06 14.09 21.02
CA VAL A 11 -31.12 12.95 21.06
C VAL A 11 -30.98 12.32 19.65
N SER A 12 -32.10 12.21 18.93
CA SER A 12 -32.06 11.71 17.54
C SER A 12 -31.29 12.62 16.60
N ASP A 13 -31.40 13.94 16.78
CA ASP A 13 -30.67 14.90 15.95
C ASP A 13 -29.16 14.94 16.27
N ILE A 14 -28.81 14.76 17.54
CA ILE A 14 -27.40 14.66 17.98
C ILE A 14 -26.78 13.35 17.43
N LEU A 15 -27.50 12.24 17.54
CA LEU A 15 -27.06 10.95 17.02
C LEU A 15 -26.95 10.97 15.49
N ARG A 16 -27.88 11.59 14.78
CA ARG A 16 -27.77 11.81 13.34
C ARG A 16 -26.54 12.64 12.96
N LYS A 17 -26.28 13.76 13.65
CA LYS A 17 -25.09 14.59 13.41
C LYS A 17 -23.79 13.84 13.71
N GLN A 18 -23.77 12.99 14.73
CA GLN A 18 -22.60 12.16 15.02
C GLN A 18 -22.42 11.03 14.00
N LEU A 19 -23.51 10.49 13.45
CA LEU A 19 -23.45 9.48 12.39
C LEU A 19 -23.13 10.08 11.02
N GLU A 20 -23.55 11.32 10.75
CA GLU A 20 -23.18 12.06 9.53
C GLU A 20 -21.72 12.53 9.55
N GLY A 21 -21.10 12.66 10.71
CA GLY A 21 -19.68 13.00 10.87
C GLY A 21 -18.72 11.81 10.80
N ILE A 22 -19.23 10.59 10.74
CA ILE A 22 -18.41 9.40 10.47
C ILE A 22 -18.44 9.20 8.95
N ASP A 23 -17.47 9.77 8.29
CA ASP A 23 -17.19 9.52 6.88
C ASP A 23 -16.74 8.06 6.70
N THR A 24 -17.70 7.15 6.85
CA THR A 24 -17.49 5.71 6.62
C THR A 24 -16.99 5.45 5.20
N ARG A 25 -17.33 6.34 4.25
CA ARG A 25 -16.85 6.26 2.87
C ARG A 25 -15.36 6.57 2.77
N VAL A 26 -14.88 7.62 3.44
CA VAL A 26 -13.46 8.00 3.43
C VAL A 26 -12.59 6.93 4.10
N GLN A 27 -13.11 6.26 5.14
CA GLN A 27 -12.38 5.15 5.77
C GLN A 27 -12.31 3.91 4.88
N LEU A 28 -13.38 3.57 4.17
CA LEU A 28 -13.40 2.43 3.24
C LEU A 28 -12.52 2.66 2.00
N ASP A 29 -12.33 3.92 1.61
CA ASP A 29 -11.48 4.27 0.47
C ASP A 29 -9.98 4.20 0.79
N GLU A 30 -9.60 4.33 2.05
CA GLU A 30 -8.19 4.33 2.49
C GLU A 30 -7.78 3.10 3.30
N ILE A 31 -8.75 2.38 3.86
CA ILE A 31 -8.54 1.19 4.67
C ILE A 31 -9.27 0.02 4.03
N GLY A 32 -8.57 -1.10 3.90
CA GLY A 32 -9.13 -2.34 3.41
C GLY A 32 -9.07 -3.45 4.45
N THR A 33 -9.85 -4.49 4.22
CA THR A 33 -9.87 -5.70 5.03
C THR A 33 -9.51 -6.90 4.15
N VAL A 34 -8.60 -7.73 4.63
CA VAL A 34 -8.19 -8.96 3.95
C VAL A 34 -9.35 -9.95 3.92
N LEU A 35 -9.78 -10.34 2.73
CA LEU A 35 -10.79 -11.38 2.52
C LEU A 35 -10.18 -12.77 2.47
N GLN A 36 -9.04 -12.89 1.81
CA GLN A 36 -8.38 -14.16 1.58
C GLN A 36 -6.89 -13.94 1.34
N VAL A 37 -6.08 -14.89 1.77
CA VAL A 37 -4.65 -14.95 1.45
C VAL A 37 -4.33 -16.33 0.87
N SER A 38 -3.70 -16.36 -0.29
CA SER A 38 -3.25 -17.58 -0.95
C SER A 38 -2.00 -17.30 -1.78
N ASP A 39 -1.01 -18.19 -1.67
CA ASP A 39 0.19 -18.19 -2.52
C ASP A 39 0.93 -16.84 -2.62
N GLY A 40 0.98 -16.07 -1.53
CA GLY A 40 1.64 -14.77 -1.52
C GLY A 40 0.78 -13.61 -2.06
N VAL A 41 -0.48 -13.88 -2.40
CA VAL A 41 -1.44 -12.87 -2.84
C VAL A 41 -2.53 -12.69 -1.80
N ALA A 42 -2.82 -11.44 -1.46
CA ALA A 42 -3.95 -11.07 -0.60
C ALA A 42 -5.06 -10.45 -1.44
N ARG A 43 -6.29 -10.92 -1.25
CA ARG A 43 -7.49 -10.24 -1.74
C ARG A 43 -8.03 -9.36 -0.63
N ILE A 44 -8.20 -8.09 -0.93
CA ILE A 44 -8.53 -7.05 0.04
C ILE A 44 -9.83 -6.39 -0.39
N TYR A 45 -10.79 -6.32 0.51
CA TYR A 45 -12.04 -5.57 0.30
C TYR A 45 -11.85 -4.11 0.69
N GLY A 46 -12.42 -3.21 -0.08
CA GLY A 46 -12.26 -1.76 0.10
C GLY A 46 -11.12 -1.21 -0.76
N LEU A 47 -10.43 -0.17 -0.29
CA LEU A 47 -9.33 0.49 -1.01
C LEU A 47 -9.73 0.96 -2.42
N ARG A 48 -10.94 1.50 -2.57
CA ARG A 48 -11.52 1.88 -3.88
C ARG A 48 -10.68 2.89 -4.67
N ASN A 49 -9.93 3.72 -3.96
CA ASN A 49 -9.05 4.71 -4.57
C ASN A 49 -7.60 4.23 -4.72
N ALA A 50 -7.32 2.93 -4.48
CA ALA A 50 -5.99 2.39 -4.67
C ALA A 50 -5.58 2.47 -6.14
N GLU A 51 -4.30 2.72 -6.36
CA GLU A 51 -3.71 2.76 -7.69
C GLU A 51 -2.90 1.48 -7.96
N ALA A 52 -2.76 1.13 -9.23
CA ALA A 52 -1.90 0.02 -9.62
C ALA A 52 -0.44 0.33 -9.19
N ASN A 53 0.25 -0.69 -8.70
CA ASN A 53 1.61 -0.58 -8.14
C ASN A 53 1.73 0.28 -6.87
N GLU A 54 0.62 0.65 -6.25
CA GLU A 54 0.65 1.32 -4.96
C GLU A 54 1.13 0.36 -3.86
N LEU A 55 1.95 0.89 -2.95
CA LEU A 55 2.40 0.18 -1.79
C LEU A 55 1.33 0.24 -0.70
N LEU A 56 0.97 -0.91 -0.17
CA LEU A 56 0.05 -1.07 0.96
C LEU A 56 0.84 -1.50 2.20
N GLU A 57 0.32 -1.16 3.37
CA GLU A 57 0.91 -1.54 4.64
C GLU A 57 -0.13 -2.21 5.54
N PHE A 58 0.21 -3.39 6.04
CA PHE A 58 -0.58 -4.12 7.02
C PHE A 58 -0.26 -3.65 8.44
N ASP A 59 -1.19 -3.82 9.37
CA ASP A 59 -1.01 -3.44 10.77
C ASP A 59 0.21 -4.13 11.44
N ASN A 60 0.67 -5.25 10.91
CA ASN A 60 1.86 -5.96 11.37
C ASN A 60 3.17 -5.48 10.71
N GLY A 61 3.13 -4.42 9.92
CA GLY A 61 4.28 -3.84 9.22
C GLY A 61 4.70 -4.56 7.93
N ILE A 62 4.00 -5.62 7.54
CA ILE A 62 4.23 -6.26 6.23
C ILE A 62 3.70 -5.35 5.14
N LYS A 63 4.43 -5.26 4.04
CA LYS A 63 4.06 -4.47 2.88
C LYS A 63 3.55 -5.36 1.75
N ALA A 64 2.71 -4.79 0.90
CA ALA A 64 2.22 -5.42 -0.31
C ALA A 64 2.15 -4.40 -1.45
N ILE A 65 2.17 -4.90 -2.68
CA ILE A 65 2.03 -4.08 -3.89
C ILE A 65 0.70 -4.43 -4.55
N VAL A 66 -0.07 -3.41 -4.89
CA VAL A 66 -1.32 -3.56 -5.65
C VAL A 66 -1.00 -4.01 -7.08
N MET A 67 -1.52 -5.16 -7.47
CA MET A 67 -1.33 -5.70 -8.83
C MET A 67 -2.62 -5.71 -9.64
N ASN A 68 -3.75 -5.94 -8.99
CA ASN A 68 -5.04 -6.02 -9.67
C ASN A 68 -6.08 -5.17 -8.94
N LEU A 69 -6.87 -4.44 -9.72
CA LEU A 69 -7.95 -3.60 -9.24
C LEU A 69 -9.26 -4.15 -9.82
N GLU A 70 -10.13 -4.62 -8.96
CA GLU A 70 -11.49 -5.04 -9.28
C GLU A 70 -12.49 -4.02 -8.70
N GLU A 71 -13.73 -4.12 -9.04
CA GLU A 71 -14.76 -3.14 -8.65
C GLU A 71 -14.87 -2.97 -7.12
N ASP A 72 -14.84 -4.08 -6.37
CA ASP A 72 -14.97 -4.08 -4.91
C ASP A 72 -13.75 -4.66 -4.18
N ASN A 73 -12.77 -5.22 -4.89
CA ASN A 73 -11.63 -5.90 -4.31
C ASN A 73 -10.33 -5.43 -4.96
N VAL A 74 -9.28 -5.51 -4.18
CA VAL A 74 -7.90 -5.25 -4.63
C VAL A 74 -7.07 -6.51 -4.44
N GLY A 75 -6.39 -6.95 -5.50
CA GLY A 75 -5.40 -8.00 -5.44
C GLY A 75 -4.01 -7.41 -5.20
N ALA A 76 -3.37 -7.81 -4.10
CA ALA A 76 -2.04 -7.33 -3.73
C ALA A 76 -1.07 -8.48 -3.50
N VAL A 77 0.15 -8.34 -3.99
CA VAL A 77 1.24 -9.29 -3.75
C VAL A 77 1.98 -8.90 -2.48
N LEU A 78 2.14 -9.87 -1.57
CA LEU A 78 2.80 -9.69 -0.29
C LEU A 78 4.32 -9.65 -0.46
N LEU A 79 4.96 -8.66 0.15
CA LEU A 79 6.43 -8.52 0.20
C LEU A 79 6.99 -9.05 1.52
N GLY A 80 6.39 -10.09 2.07
CA GLY A 80 6.80 -10.68 3.34
C GLY A 80 6.19 -12.05 3.58
N PRO A 81 6.44 -12.64 4.75
CA PRO A 81 5.96 -13.97 5.07
C PRO A 81 4.43 -14.02 5.14
N THR A 82 3.85 -14.91 4.36
CA THR A 82 2.39 -15.07 4.17
C THR A 82 1.71 -15.60 5.43
N ASP A 83 2.40 -16.41 6.22
CA ASP A 83 1.92 -17.05 7.44
C ASP A 83 1.54 -16.05 8.54
N LYS A 84 2.05 -14.82 8.46
CA LYS A 84 1.77 -13.76 9.42
C LYS A 84 0.54 -12.90 9.06
N ILE A 85 -0.09 -13.15 7.92
CA ILE A 85 -1.27 -12.42 7.47
C ILE A 85 -2.45 -13.38 7.45
N LYS A 86 -3.55 -12.96 8.02
CA LYS A 86 -4.80 -13.74 8.11
C LYS A 86 -5.97 -12.93 7.55
N GLU A 87 -7.04 -13.64 7.24
CA GLU A 87 -8.33 -13.03 6.92
C GLU A 87 -8.79 -12.11 8.05
N GLY A 88 -9.37 -10.99 7.68
CA GLY A 88 -9.80 -9.96 8.63
C GLY A 88 -8.73 -8.94 9.04
N PHE A 89 -7.47 -9.10 8.59
CA PHE A 89 -6.43 -8.10 8.86
C PHE A 89 -6.75 -6.79 8.14
N VAL A 90 -6.37 -5.70 8.81
CA VAL A 90 -6.55 -4.34 8.29
C VAL A 90 -5.33 -3.95 7.46
N VAL A 91 -5.60 -3.31 6.34
CA VAL A 91 -4.60 -2.85 5.38
C VAL A 91 -4.83 -1.37 5.12
N LYS A 92 -3.76 -0.60 5.09
CA LYS A 92 -3.78 0.85 4.84
C LYS A 92 -3.06 1.18 3.55
N ARG A 93 -3.58 2.16 2.83
CA ARG A 93 -2.89 2.76 1.70
C ARG A 93 -1.73 3.61 2.18
N THR A 94 -0.60 3.53 1.48
CA THR A 94 0.52 4.46 1.71
C THR A 94 0.46 5.68 0.78
N LYS A 95 -0.37 5.64 -0.26
CA LYS A 95 -0.46 6.65 -1.33
C LYS A 95 0.89 6.86 -2.04
N ARG A 96 1.72 5.84 -2.05
CA ARG A 96 3.04 5.84 -2.69
C ARG A 96 3.11 4.67 -3.66
N ILE A 97 3.53 4.96 -4.86
CA ILE A 97 3.87 3.91 -5.83
C ILE A 97 5.12 3.18 -5.33
N ALA A 98 5.13 1.86 -5.47
CA ALA A 98 6.27 1.04 -5.10
C ALA A 98 7.52 1.51 -5.86
N SER A 99 8.46 2.05 -5.12
CA SER A 99 9.69 2.63 -5.65
C SER A 99 10.89 2.18 -4.83
N ILE A 100 12.06 2.26 -5.43
CA ILE A 100 13.33 1.89 -4.82
C ILE A 100 14.34 3.01 -5.05
N MET A 101 15.20 3.23 -4.07
CA MET A 101 16.33 4.12 -4.21
C MET A 101 17.44 3.42 -5.00
N VAL A 102 17.86 3.99 -6.10
CA VAL A 102 18.90 3.43 -6.98
C VAL A 102 20.05 4.39 -7.16
N GLY A 103 21.25 3.85 -7.33
CA GLY A 103 22.47 4.64 -7.54
C GLY A 103 23.71 3.75 -7.66
N GLU A 104 24.85 4.36 -7.96
CA GLU A 104 26.12 3.64 -8.12
C GLU A 104 26.54 2.85 -6.87
N GLY A 105 26.17 3.34 -5.69
CA GLY A 105 26.46 2.65 -4.43
C GLY A 105 25.79 1.29 -4.27
N MET A 106 24.82 0.95 -5.16
CA MET A 106 24.15 -0.36 -5.16
C MET A 106 24.92 -1.41 -5.94
N LEU A 107 25.92 -1.03 -6.74
CA LEU A 107 26.70 -1.98 -7.53
C LEU A 107 27.42 -2.97 -6.62
N GLY A 108 27.25 -4.27 -6.87
CA GLY A 108 27.83 -5.34 -6.06
C GLY A 108 27.19 -5.54 -4.68
N ARG A 109 26.01 -4.98 -4.45
CA ARG A 109 25.20 -5.16 -3.24
C ARG A 109 24.06 -6.16 -3.47
N VAL A 110 23.64 -6.82 -2.41
CA VAL A 110 22.44 -7.67 -2.39
C VAL A 110 21.38 -6.94 -1.58
N ILE A 111 20.25 -6.68 -2.20
CA ILE A 111 19.14 -5.91 -1.62
C ILE A 111 17.82 -6.67 -1.74
N ASP A 112 16.88 -6.35 -0.90
CA ASP A 112 15.49 -6.80 -1.02
C ASP A 112 14.71 -5.98 -2.08
N PRO A 113 13.48 -6.37 -2.43
CA PRO A 113 12.67 -5.61 -3.40
C PRO A 113 12.33 -4.18 -2.98
N LEU A 114 12.48 -3.83 -1.72
CA LEU A 114 12.26 -2.48 -1.19
C LEU A 114 13.55 -1.67 -1.05
N GLY A 115 14.70 -2.22 -1.45
CA GLY A 115 16.00 -1.57 -1.42
C GLY A 115 16.76 -1.71 -0.10
N ALA A 116 16.28 -2.52 0.84
CA ALA A 116 17.01 -2.78 2.08
C ALA A 116 18.19 -3.74 1.83
N PRO A 117 19.41 -3.45 2.34
CA PRO A 117 20.56 -4.31 2.13
C PRO A 117 20.45 -5.62 2.91
N LEU A 118 20.66 -6.74 2.23
CA LEU A 118 20.66 -8.10 2.80
C LEU A 118 22.07 -8.67 2.99
N ASP A 119 23.09 -8.00 2.48
CA ASP A 119 24.48 -8.49 2.43
C ASP A 119 25.29 -8.22 3.70
N GLY A 120 24.70 -7.63 4.73
CA GLY A 120 25.37 -7.30 5.99
C GLY A 120 26.44 -6.20 5.91
N LYS A 121 26.60 -5.53 4.75
CA LYS A 121 27.61 -4.50 4.54
C LYS A 121 27.16 -3.08 4.96
N GLY A 122 26.08 -2.97 5.71
CA GLY A 122 25.54 -1.69 6.18
C GLY A 122 24.75 -0.93 5.12
N LEU A 123 24.43 0.32 5.41
CA LEU A 123 23.62 1.17 4.53
C LEU A 123 24.31 1.42 3.18
N ILE A 124 23.48 1.59 2.16
CA ILE A 124 23.95 1.94 0.81
C ILE A 124 24.23 3.43 0.81
N GLY A 125 25.47 3.80 0.53
CA GLY A 125 25.91 5.19 0.41
C GLY A 125 25.94 5.67 -1.04
N GLY A 126 26.21 6.97 -1.23
CA GLY A 126 26.31 7.61 -2.53
C GLY A 126 25.06 8.40 -2.91
N GLU A 127 25.07 8.97 -4.10
CA GLU A 127 23.89 9.64 -4.66
C GLU A 127 22.87 8.58 -5.07
N LEU A 128 21.71 8.64 -4.44
CA LEU A 128 20.59 7.74 -4.71
C LEU A 128 19.41 8.55 -5.26
N CYS A 129 18.78 8.05 -6.31
CA CYS A 129 17.54 8.60 -6.83
C CYS A 129 16.39 7.60 -6.66
N GLU A 130 15.19 8.11 -6.40
CA GLU A 130 14.00 7.27 -6.29
C GLU A 130 13.49 6.90 -7.69
N MET A 131 13.33 5.60 -7.93
CA MET A 131 12.78 5.08 -9.17
C MET A 131 11.66 4.08 -8.90
N PRO A 132 10.54 4.14 -9.66
CA PRO A 132 9.48 3.15 -9.54
C PRO A 132 10.00 1.76 -9.92
N LEU A 133 9.52 0.74 -9.19
CA LEU A 133 9.89 -0.66 -9.44
C LEU A 133 9.44 -1.11 -10.83
N GLU A 134 8.23 -0.71 -11.23
CA GLU A 134 7.71 -1.00 -12.54
C GLU A 134 7.95 0.17 -13.48
N ARG A 135 8.74 -0.07 -14.51
CA ARG A 135 9.08 0.92 -15.53
C ARG A 135 8.84 0.35 -16.92
N LYS A 136 8.41 1.22 -17.82
CA LYS A 136 8.37 0.88 -19.23
C LYS A 136 9.79 0.59 -19.72
N ALA A 137 10.00 -0.56 -20.34
CA ALA A 137 11.30 -0.90 -20.95
C ALA A 137 11.72 0.18 -21.97
N PRO A 138 13.01 0.55 -22.03
CA PRO A 138 13.50 1.42 -23.07
C PRO A 138 13.25 0.78 -24.44
N GLY A 139 12.86 1.60 -25.42
CA GLY A 139 12.56 1.12 -26.76
C GLY A 139 13.83 0.60 -27.47
N CYS A 140 13.62 -0.22 -28.51
CA CYS A 140 14.70 -0.85 -29.30
C CYS A 140 15.77 0.14 -29.81
N LEU A 141 15.39 1.38 -30.10
CA LEU A 141 16.30 2.42 -30.58
C LEU A 141 17.33 2.87 -29.53
N LEU A 142 17.01 2.79 -28.23
CA LEU A 142 17.93 3.12 -27.16
C LEU A 142 19.01 2.04 -26.97
N TYR A 143 18.66 0.77 -27.23
CA TYR A 143 19.63 -0.33 -27.16
C TYR A 143 20.59 -0.37 -28.36
N THR A 144 20.18 0.16 -29.51
CA THR A 144 21.01 0.16 -30.71
C THR A 144 21.96 1.38 -30.83
N SER A 145 21.68 2.47 -30.11
CA SER A 145 22.58 3.65 -30.15
C SER A 145 23.81 3.48 -29.27
N ASP A 146 23.79 2.68 -28.23
CA ASP A 146 24.94 2.39 -27.36
C ASP A 146 25.91 1.32 -27.96
N ALA A 147 25.49 0.62 -29.02
CA ALA A 147 26.33 -0.40 -29.68
C ALA A 147 27.16 0.16 -30.84
N ALA A 148 27.12 1.47 -31.07
CA ALA A 148 27.79 2.11 -32.22
C ALA A 148 29.00 3.03 -31.87
N ASP A 149 29.44 3.00 -30.59
CA ASP A 149 30.69 3.66 -30.15
C ASP A 149 31.83 2.67 -29.89
#